data_0de54c89a18ee8298483243da3d7afda
#
_entry.id   0de54c89a18ee8298483243da3d7afda
#
_cell.length_a   1.000
_cell.length_b   1.000
_cell.length_c   1.000
_cell.angle_alpha   90.00
_cell.angle_beta   90.00
_cell.angle_gamma   90.00
#
_symmetry.space_group_name_H-M   'P 1'
#
loop_
_entity.id
_entity.type
_entity.pdbx_description
1 polymer ?
#
loop_
_entity_poly.entity_id
_entity_poly.type
_entity_poly.pdbx_seq_one_letter_code
_entity_poly.pdbx_strand_id
1 'polypeptide(L)'
;MKQRKMYLDIDGVLVVWDAEHNCIELARGFGRLMRFCKIHDIRPCWLSMWSKFPGALDGVNCLLWPKTCPTMAVPEIRPYGDEGKAAAIDFDSDFVWIEDGIGERDLAILDEHNARDRFFLADGLDADCLLKFMAFTRKVMMLPEITDWGPNWESSFTRPRKPPGET
;
A
#
# COMPACT_ATOMS: atom_id res chain seq x y z
N MET A 1 -18.29 13.27 -7.47
CA MET A 1 -16.81 13.22 -7.31
C MET A 1 -16.32 11.86 -7.76
N LYS A 2 -15.17 11.76 -8.43
CA LYS A 2 -14.55 10.47 -8.75
C LYS A 2 -14.15 9.77 -7.45
N GLN A 3 -14.28 8.43 -7.43
CA GLN A 3 -13.82 7.62 -6.30
C GLN A 3 -12.29 7.72 -6.21
N ARG A 4 -11.76 7.94 -5.01
CA ARG A 4 -10.31 7.92 -4.78
C ARG A 4 -9.84 6.50 -4.52
N LYS A 5 -8.78 6.09 -5.21
CA LYS A 5 -8.18 4.76 -5.06
C LYS A 5 -6.68 4.86 -4.84
N MET A 6 -6.16 3.94 -4.04
CA MET A 6 -4.74 3.81 -3.80
C MET A 6 -4.34 2.36 -4.10
N TYR A 7 -3.61 2.16 -5.20
CA TYR A 7 -3.10 0.86 -5.58
C TYR A 7 -1.78 0.60 -4.88
N LEU A 8 -1.70 -0.51 -4.18
CA LEU A 8 -0.61 -0.85 -3.29
C LEU A 8 -0.03 -2.21 -3.68
N ASP A 9 1.26 -2.24 -4.00
CA ASP A 9 1.98 -3.50 -3.97
C ASP A 9 2.24 -3.92 -2.52
N ILE A 10 2.56 -5.19 -2.33
CA ILE A 10 2.75 -5.80 -1.01
C ILE A 10 4.23 -6.02 -0.74
N ASP A 11 4.89 -6.85 -1.55
CA ASP A 11 6.30 -7.16 -1.36
C ASP A 11 7.18 -5.96 -1.71
N GLY A 12 8.16 -5.65 -0.87
CA GLY A 12 9.04 -4.50 -1.09
C GLY A 12 8.41 -3.12 -0.80
N VAL A 13 7.09 -3.05 -0.59
CA VAL A 13 6.34 -1.81 -0.31
C VAL A 13 5.72 -1.81 1.07
N LEU A 14 4.79 -2.72 1.32
CA LEU A 14 4.08 -2.83 2.60
C LEU A 14 4.68 -3.87 3.52
N VAL A 15 5.41 -4.80 2.94
CA VAL A 15 6.11 -5.88 3.62
C VAL A 15 7.56 -5.83 3.19
N VAL A 16 8.45 -5.76 4.14
CA VAL A 16 9.89 -5.70 3.93
C VAL A 16 10.58 -6.88 4.59
N TRP A 17 11.67 -7.32 3.99
CA TRP A 17 12.49 -8.36 4.59
C TRP A 17 13.45 -7.76 5.59
N ASP A 18 13.32 -8.14 6.86
CA ASP A 18 14.31 -7.85 7.89
C ASP A 18 15.39 -8.93 7.86
N ALA A 19 16.55 -8.57 7.31
CA ALA A 19 17.70 -9.48 7.19
C ALA A 19 18.37 -9.78 8.54
N GLU A 20 18.25 -8.89 9.51
CA GLU A 20 18.85 -9.06 10.85
C GLU A 20 18.09 -10.14 11.64
N HIS A 21 16.78 -10.13 11.57
CA HIS A 21 15.92 -11.07 12.28
C HIS A 21 15.42 -12.23 11.40
N ASN A 22 15.81 -12.26 10.12
CA ASN A 22 15.40 -13.26 9.14
C ASN A 22 13.87 -13.46 9.09
N CYS A 23 13.13 -12.36 9.09
CA CYS A 23 11.67 -12.36 9.09
C CYS A 23 11.08 -11.30 8.17
N ILE A 24 9.79 -11.42 7.91
CA ILE A 24 9.00 -10.44 7.16
C ILE A 24 8.36 -9.48 8.17
N GLU A 25 8.55 -8.19 7.96
CA GLU A 25 7.95 -7.14 8.77
C GLU A 25 7.06 -6.21 7.95
N LEU A 26 6.10 -5.59 8.62
CA LEU A 26 5.32 -4.51 8.03
C LEU A 26 6.19 -3.27 7.88
N ALA A 27 6.15 -2.63 6.72
CA ALA A 27 6.84 -1.39 6.48
C ALA A 27 6.43 -0.31 7.50
N ARG A 28 7.42 0.44 7.96
CA ARG A 28 7.19 1.56 8.88
C ARG A 28 6.17 2.54 8.30
N GLY A 29 5.20 2.91 9.09
CA GLY A 29 4.15 3.84 8.68
C GLY A 29 2.92 3.20 8.03
N PHE A 30 2.85 1.86 7.92
CA PHE A 30 1.68 1.16 7.36
C PHE A 30 0.38 1.57 8.05
N GLY A 31 0.33 1.57 9.37
CA GLY A 31 -0.87 1.99 10.11
C GLY A 31 -1.25 3.44 9.85
N ARG A 32 -0.25 4.31 9.70
CA ARG A 32 -0.44 5.71 9.35
C ARG A 32 -0.99 5.88 7.94
N LEU A 33 -0.49 5.08 6.99
CA LEU A 33 -1.02 5.04 5.61
C LEU A 33 -2.50 4.62 5.60
N MET A 34 -2.86 3.57 6.33
CA MET A 34 -4.26 3.13 6.40
C MET A 34 -5.17 4.19 7.02
N ARG A 35 -4.69 4.88 8.05
CA ARG A 35 -5.42 6.01 8.63
C ARG A 35 -5.54 7.19 7.67
N PHE A 36 -4.48 7.49 6.94
CA PHE A 36 -4.49 8.48 5.87
C PHE A 36 -5.59 8.18 4.85
N CYS A 37 -5.67 6.93 4.39
CA CYS A 37 -6.72 6.48 3.49
C CYS A 37 -8.12 6.73 4.07
N LYS A 38 -8.33 6.38 5.35
CA LYS A 38 -9.61 6.58 6.02
C LYS A 38 -9.99 8.06 6.13
N ILE A 39 -9.05 8.94 6.54
CA ILE A 39 -9.31 10.37 6.73
C ILE A 39 -9.70 11.04 5.40
N HIS A 40 -9.06 10.64 4.31
CA HIS A 40 -9.26 11.24 2.99
C HIS A 40 -10.27 10.51 2.11
N ASP A 41 -10.97 9.50 2.65
CA ASP A 41 -11.91 8.65 1.90
C ASP A 41 -11.25 8.06 0.64
N ILE A 42 -10.05 7.49 0.83
CA ILE A 42 -9.32 6.78 -0.21
C ILE A 42 -9.51 5.28 -0.01
N ARG A 43 -9.91 4.59 -1.06
CA ARG A 43 -10.05 3.13 -1.05
C ARG A 43 -8.72 2.46 -1.38
N PRO A 44 -8.08 1.74 -0.44
CA PRO A 44 -6.91 0.95 -0.75
C PRO A 44 -7.30 -0.25 -1.62
N CYS A 45 -6.45 -0.58 -2.59
CA CYS A 45 -6.61 -1.71 -3.51
C CYS A 45 -5.29 -2.48 -3.56
N TRP A 46 -5.34 -3.80 -3.38
CA TRP A 46 -4.16 -4.64 -3.57
C TRP A 46 -3.90 -4.84 -5.06
N LEU A 47 -2.74 -4.42 -5.52
CA LEU A 47 -2.25 -4.60 -6.88
C LEU A 47 -0.85 -5.20 -6.81
N SER A 48 -0.78 -6.45 -6.40
CA SER A 48 0.45 -7.18 -6.13
C SER A 48 0.47 -8.50 -6.88
N MET A 49 1.64 -9.10 -7.02
CA MET A 49 1.78 -10.45 -7.58
C MET A 49 0.89 -11.47 -6.86
N TRP A 50 0.62 -11.28 -5.56
CA TRP A 50 -0.31 -12.09 -4.78
C TRP A 50 -1.74 -12.03 -5.30
N SER A 51 -2.11 -10.98 -6.04
CA SER A 51 -3.44 -10.84 -6.65
C SER A 51 -3.71 -11.90 -7.75
N LYS A 52 -2.66 -12.54 -8.28
CA LYS A 52 -2.78 -13.67 -9.22
C LYS A 52 -3.18 -14.98 -8.52
N PHE A 53 -3.06 -15.05 -7.20
CA PHE A 53 -3.29 -16.24 -6.40
C PHE A 53 -4.35 -15.98 -5.32
N PRO A 54 -5.64 -16.02 -5.64
CA PRO A 54 -6.72 -15.62 -4.72
C PRO A 54 -6.66 -16.27 -3.33
N GLY A 55 -6.27 -17.54 -3.25
CA GLY A 55 -6.13 -18.24 -1.96
C GLY A 55 -4.92 -17.76 -1.11
N ALA A 56 -3.91 -17.18 -1.73
CA ALA A 56 -2.76 -16.63 -1.00
C ALA A 56 -3.11 -15.29 -0.32
N LEU A 57 -4.05 -14.53 -0.88
CA LEU A 57 -4.49 -13.25 -0.33
C LEU A 57 -5.26 -13.37 0.98
N ASP A 58 -5.89 -14.50 1.24
CA ASP A 58 -6.50 -14.74 2.55
C ASP A 58 -5.42 -14.78 3.65
N GLY A 59 -4.29 -15.41 3.37
CA GLY A 59 -3.12 -15.40 4.25
C GLY A 59 -2.51 -14.00 4.41
N VAL A 60 -2.35 -13.28 3.30
CA VAL A 60 -1.86 -11.89 3.30
C VAL A 60 -2.81 -10.96 4.03
N ASN A 61 -4.12 -11.07 3.80
CA ASN A 61 -5.12 -10.30 4.53
C ASN A 61 -5.09 -10.60 6.04
N CYS A 62 -4.86 -11.85 6.43
CA CYS A 62 -4.68 -12.21 7.84
C CYS A 62 -3.43 -11.58 8.47
N LEU A 63 -2.39 -11.34 7.70
CA LEU A 63 -1.13 -10.73 8.15
C LEU A 63 -1.20 -9.20 8.13
N LEU A 64 -1.65 -8.63 7.01
CA LEU A 64 -1.62 -7.19 6.73
C LEU A 64 -2.88 -6.48 7.21
N TRP A 65 -4.03 -7.17 7.22
CA TRP A 65 -5.32 -6.59 7.58
C TRP A 65 -5.78 -7.10 8.94
N PRO A 66 -5.14 -6.67 9.95
CA PRO A 66 -5.32 -7.29 11.23
C PRO A 66 -6.51 -6.72 11.93
N LYS A 67 -6.79 -7.38 12.99
CA LYS A 67 -7.40 -6.90 14.22
C LYS A 67 -7.12 -5.42 14.56
N THR A 68 -6.20 -4.77 13.87
CA THR A 68 -5.74 -3.37 14.06
C THR A 68 -6.44 -2.34 13.19
N CYS A 69 -7.14 -2.75 12.11
CA CYS A 69 -7.98 -1.85 11.29
C CYS A 69 -9.44 -2.33 11.22
N PRO A 70 -10.09 -2.62 12.36
CA PRO A 70 -11.43 -3.25 12.39
C PRO A 70 -12.53 -2.36 11.78
N THR A 71 -12.24 -1.10 11.54
CA THR A 71 -13.21 -0.11 11.02
C THR A 71 -13.04 0.19 9.53
N MET A 72 -12.09 -0.47 8.86
CA MET A 72 -11.90 -0.34 7.43
C MET A 72 -12.29 -1.63 6.72
N ALA A 73 -12.91 -1.50 5.55
CA ALA A 73 -13.14 -2.65 4.69
C ALA A 73 -11.81 -3.25 4.21
N VAL A 74 -11.77 -4.56 4.04
CA VAL A 74 -10.63 -5.25 3.42
C VAL A 74 -10.38 -4.62 2.04
N PRO A 75 -9.12 -4.32 1.69
CA PRO A 75 -8.80 -3.75 0.40
C PRO A 75 -9.33 -4.59 -0.75
N GLU A 76 -9.77 -3.92 -1.80
CA GLU A 76 -10.17 -4.58 -3.03
C GLU A 76 -8.95 -5.25 -3.67
N ILE A 77 -9.10 -6.50 -4.09
CA ILE A 77 -8.08 -7.21 -4.83
C ILE A 77 -8.23 -6.88 -6.31
N ARG A 78 -7.13 -6.47 -6.95
CA ARG A 78 -7.07 -6.22 -8.39
C ARG A 78 -6.25 -7.32 -9.07
N PRO A 79 -6.91 -8.40 -9.56
CA PRO A 79 -6.22 -9.39 -10.37
C PRO A 79 -5.79 -8.78 -11.69
N TYR A 80 -4.63 -9.19 -12.18
CA TYR A 80 -4.09 -8.77 -13.46
C TYR A 80 -3.51 -9.97 -14.23
N GLY A 81 -3.48 -9.85 -15.54
CA GLY A 81 -2.97 -10.87 -16.45
C GLY A 81 -1.54 -10.59 -16.93
N ASP A 82 -1.24 -11.10 -18.12
CA ASP A 82 0.07 -10.92 -18.76
C ASP A 82 0.24 -9.50 -19.34
N GLU A 83 -0.82 -8.72 -19.42
CA GLU A 83 -0.83 -7.32 -19.85
C GLU A 83 -0.13 -6.37 -18.87
N GLY A 84 0.10 -6.81 -17.63
CA GLY A 84 0.78 -6.04 -16.59
C GLY A 84 -0.17 -5.53 -15.50
N LYS A 85 0.41 -5.03 -14.41
CA LYS A 85 -0.33 -4.50 -13.25
C LYS A 85 -1.14 -3.25 -13.63
N ALA A 86 -0.55 -2.35 -14.43
CA ALA A 86 -1.21 -1.11 -14.83
C ALA A 86 -2.53 -1.33 -15.57
N ALA A 87 -2.70 -2.43 -16.31
CA ALA A 87 -3.94 -2.78 -16.99
C ALA A 87 -5.12 -3.01 -16.02
N ALA A 88 -4.86 -3.32 -14.76
CA ALA A 88 -5.89 -3.50 -13.74
C ALA A 88 -6.28 -2.21 -13.02
N ILE A 89 -5.64 -1.08 -13.33
CA ILE A 89 -5.96 0.23 -12.76
C ILE A 89 -7.24 0.77 -13.39
N ASP A 90 -8.11 1.29 -12.55
CA ASP A 90 -9.29 2.04 -12.99
C ASP A 90 -8.90 3.50 -13.25
N PHE A 91 -8.55 3.82 -14.49
CA PHE A 91 -8.13 5.15 -14.91
C PHE A 91 -9.25 6.21 -14.87
N ASP A 92 -10.50 5.80 -14.70
CA ASP A 92 -11.62 6.73 -14.49
C ASP A 92 -11.69 7.21 -13.04
N SER A 93 -11.02 6.54 -12.11
CA SER A 93 -10.91 6.96 -10.71
C SER A 93 -9.88 8.08 -10.52
N ASP A 94 -9.91 8.75 -9.37
CA ASP A 94 -8.80 9.58 -8.91
C ASP A 94 -7.85 8.67 -8.13
N PHE A 95 -6.71 8.27 -8.73
CA PHE A 95 -5.88 7.24 -8.16
C PHE A 95 -4.42 7.66 -7.96
N VAL A 96 -3.73 6.91 -7.13
CA VAL A 96 -2.26 6.81 -7.06
C VAL A 96 -1.86 5.35 -6.97
N TRP A 97 -0.67 5.03 -7.42
CA TRP A 97 -0.09 3.69 -7.39
C TRP A 97 1.33 3.72 -6.82
N ILE A 98 1.65 2.79 -5.89
CA ILE A 98 3.00 2.57 -5.35
C ILE A 98 3.46 1.14 -5.63
N GLU A 99 4.69 1.01 -6.09
CA GLU A 99 5.33 -0.24 -6.50
C GLU A 99 6.84 -0.12 -6.32
N ASP A 100 7.54 -1.19 -6.01
CA ASP A 100 9.00 -1.21 -5.89
C ASP A 100 9.74 -1.47 -7.22
N GLY A 101 9.01 -1.84 -8.25
CA GLY A 101 9.52 -2.01 -9.59
C GLY A 101 8.44 -1.88 -10.66
N ILE A 102 8.76 -1.24 -11.77
CA ILE A 102 7.81 -1.06 -12.88
C ILE A 102 8.44 -1.47 -14.20
N GLY A 103 7.74 -2.32 -14.96
CA GLY A 103 8.16 -2.77 -16.28
C GLY A 103 7.79 -1.78 -17.39
N GLU A 104 8.46 -1.91 -18.55
CA GLU A 104 8.20 -1.05 -19.72
C GLU A 104 6.74 -1.09 -20.18
N ARG A 105 6.09 -2.25 -20.07
CA ARG A 105 4.68 -2.42 -20.43
C ARG A 105 3.76 -1.61 -19.54
N ASP A 106 3.97 -1.65 -18.25
CA ASP A 106 3.18 -0.86 -17.30
C ASP A 106 3.42 0.65 -17.49
N LEU A 107 4.67 1.04 -17.76
CA LEU A 107 5.01 2.41 -18.11
C LEU A 107 4.28 2.87 -19.38
N ALA A 108 4.22 2.03 -20.41
CA ALA A 108 3.52 2.35 -21.66
C ALA A 108 2.02 2.57 -21.43
N ILE A 109 1.38 1.75 -20.59
CA ILE A 109 -0.03 1.92 -20.22
C ILE A 109 -0.25 3.22 -19.46
N LEU A 110 0.63 3.55 -18.49
CA LEU A 110 0.54 4.82 -17.78
C LEU A 110 0.69 6.03 -18.71
N ASP A 111 1.57 5.93 -19.74
CA ASP A 111 1.76 6.98 -20.73
C ASP A 111 0.53 7.16 -21.61
N GLU A 112 -0.08 6.06 -22.09
CA GLU A 112 -1.29 6.09 -22.89
C GLU A 112 -2.43 6.84 -22.17
N HIS A 113 -2.50 6.67 -20.84
CA HIS A 113 -3.50 7.33 -20.00
C HIS A 113 -3.03 8.67 -19.41
N ASN A 114 -1.83 9.18 -19.77
CA ASN A 114 -1.21 10.39 -19.21
C ASN A 114 -1.18 10.36 -17.66
N ALA A 115 -0.81 9.21 -17.08
CA ALA A 115 -0.92 8.93 -15.66
C ALA A 115 0.42 8.63 -14.97
N ARG A 116 1.57 8.94 -15.60
CA ARG A 116 2.89 8.74 -14.97
C ARG A 116 3.09 9.51 -13.69
N ASP A 117 2.48 10.67 -13.58
CA ASP A 117 2.50 11.52 -12.39
C ASP A 117 1.67 10.95 -11.22
N ARG A 118 0.94 9.86 -11.46
CA ARG A 118 0.18 9.11 -10.47
C ARG A 118 0.93 7.91 -9.88
N PHE A 119 2.11 7.62 -10.41
CA PHE A 119 2.95 6.51 -10.00
C PHE A 119 4.06 6.96 -9.05
N PHE A 120 4.27 6.20 -7.98
CA PHE A 120 5.34 6.39 -7.01
C PHE A 120 6.22 5.13 -6.97
N LEU A 121 7.49 5.27 -7.33
CA LEU A 121 8.47 4.20 -7.19
C LEU A 121 8.92 4.12 -5.74
N ALA A 122 8.62 3.01 -5.09
CA ALA A 122 9.04 2.76 -3.72
C ALA A 122 10.53 2.38 -3.67
N ASP A 123 11.21 2.87 -2.64
CA ASP A 123 12.50 2.35 -2.21
C ASP A 123 12.27 1.54 -0.93
N GLY A 124 12.27 0.23 -1.04
CA GLY A 124 12.02 -0.69 0.07
C GLY A 124 13.07 -0.62 1.19
N LEU A 125 14.22 0.02 0.93
CA LEU A 125 15.25 0.28 1.94
C LEU A 125 15.04 1.60 2.68
N ASP A 126 14.18 2.47 2.17
CA ASP A 126 13.86 3.75 2.80
C ASP A 126 12.79 3.58 3.89
N ALA A 127 13.20 3.67 5.14
CA ALA A 127 12.31 3.55 6.29
C ALA A 127 11.13 4.55 6.29
N ASP A 128 11.26 5.67 5.57
CA ASP A 128 10.24 6.71 5.46
C ASP A 128 9.47 6.65 4.12
N CYS A 129 9.63 5.58 3.34
CA CYS A 129 9.01 5.41 2.01
C CYS A 129 7.51 5.68 2.04
N LEU A 130 6.75 5.07 2.97
CA LEU A 130 5.31 5.26 3.08
C LEU A 130 4.93 6.69 3.52
N LEU A 131 5.77 7.38 4.30
CA LEU A 131 5.54 8.78 4.64
C LEU A 131 5.72 9.68 3.41
N LYS A 132 6.75 9.42 2.60
CA LYS A 132 6.97 10.11 1.33
C LYS A 132 5.84 9.86 0.34
N PHE A 133 5.35 8.62 0.28
CA PHE A 133 4.19 8.28 -0.54
C PHE A 133 2.91 9.01 -0.11
N MET A 134 2.64 9.14 1.19
CA MET A 134 1.50 9.94 1.67
C MET A 134 1.64 11.42 1.28
N ALA A 135 2.85 11.98 1.37
CA ALA A 135 3.11 13.36 0.94
C ALA A 135 2.91 13.52 -0.58
N PHE A 136 3.40 12.58 -1.36
CA PHE A 136 3.17 12.51 -2.81
C PHE A 136 1.65 12.44 -3.12
N THR A 137 0.92 11.53 -2.47
CA THR A 137 -0.52 11.36 -2.65
C THR A 137 -1.29 12.64 -2.35
N ARG A 138 -0.93 13.33 -1.25
CA ARG A 138 -1.54 14.63 -0.91
C ARG A 138 -1.38 15.64 -2.04
N LYS A 139 -0.18 15.74 -2.60
CA LYS A 139 0.12 16.66 -3.69
C LYS A 139 -0.68 16.30 -4.95
N VAL A 140 -0.65 15.03 -5.36
CA VAL A 140 -1.27 14.56 -6.61
C VAL A 140 -2.79 14.66 -6.56
N MET A 141 -3.42 14.28 -5.44
CA MET A 141 -4.86 14.33 -5.25
C MET A 141 -5.35 15.66 -4.66
N MET A 142 -4.47 16.65 -4.48
CA MET A 142 -4.78 17.96 -3.87
C MET A 142 -5.53 17.86 -2.54
N LEU A 143 -5.06 16.97 -1.66
CA LEU A 143 -5.71 16.71 -0.38
C LEU A 143 -5.28 17.72 0.69
N PRO A 144 -6.17 18.07 1.63
CA PRO A 144 -5.83 18.96 2.74
C PRO A 144 -4.78 18.33 3.67
N GLU A 145 -4.14 19.16 4.47
CA GLU A 145 -3.25 18.70 5.52
C GLU A 145 -4.04 18.05 6.66
N ILE A 146 -3.49 16.95 7.21
CA ILE A 146 -4.06 16.31 8.38
C ILE A 146 -3.47 16.98 9.61
N THR A 147 -4.27 17.80 10.29
CA THR A 147 -3.90 18.48 11.53
C THR A 147 -4.17 17.62 12.77
N ASP A 148 -5.12 16.70 12.68
CA ASP A 148 -5.45 15.75 13.74
C ASP A 148 -5.43 14.32 13.22
N TRP A 149 -4.40 13.57 13.62
CA TRP A 149 -4.26 12.14 13.34
C TRP A 149 -5.07 11.28 14.32
N GLY A 150 -5.66 11.88 15.38
CA GLY A 150 -6.31 11.17 16.48
C GLY A 150 -5.35 10.28 17.26
N PRO A 151 -5.84 9.31 18.06
CA PRO A 151 -5.02 8.50 18.92
C PRO A 151 -3.93 7.76 18.14
N ASN A 152 -2.73 7.67 18.73
CA ASN A 152 -1.55 7.10 18.11
C ASN A 152 -1.73 5.58 17.92
N TRP A 153 -1.86 5.15 16.68
CA TRP A 153 -2.03 3.74 16.30
C TRP A 153 -0.70 3.02 16.16
N GLU A 154 0.41 3.77 16.06
CA GLU A 154 1.74 3.19 15.83
C GLU A 154 2.17 2.27 16.97
N SER A 155 1.75 2.55 18.20
CA SER A 155 2.03 1.68 19.35
C SER A 155 1.41 0.29 19.26
N SER A 156 0.41 0.11 18.38
CA SER A 156 -0.26 -1.18 18.19
C SER A 156 0.48 -2.08 17.19
N PHE A 157 1.31 -1.51 16.33
CA PHE A 157 2.03 -2.22 15.26
C PHE A 157 3.47 -2.57 15.60
N THR A 158 4.06 -1.90 16.60
CA THR A 158 5.48 -2.03 16.97
C THR A 158 5.75 -2.93 18.17
N ARG A 159 4.93 -3.93 18.45
CA ARG A 159 5.35 -4.94 19.43
C ARG A 159 6.26 -5.94 18.73
N PRO A 160 7.58 -5.93 19.03
CA PRO A 160 8.41 -7.04 18.62
C PRO A 160 7.82 -8.32 19.20
N ARG A 161 7.57 -9.30 18.36
CA ARG A 161 7.27 -10.65 18.86
C ARG A 161 8.49 -11.09 19.66
N LYS A 162 8.32 -11.33 20.97
CA LYS A 162 9.34 -12.03 21.73
C LYS A 162 9.68 -13.32 20.99
N PRO A 163 10.96 -13.60 20.77
CA PRO A 163 11.36 -14.87 20.20
C PRO A 163 10.77 -16.02 21.02
N PRO A 164 10.30 -17.11 20.40
CA PRO A 164 9.81 -18.26 21.11
C PRO A 164 10.94 -18.83 21.96
N GLY A 165 10.85 -18.69 23.30
CA GLY A 165 11.81 -19.28 24.23
C GLY A 165 12.24 -18.42 25.42
N GLU A 166 11.89 -17.14 25.50
CA GLU A 166 12.11 -16.34 26.71
C GLU A 166 10.85 -16.29 27.56
N THR A 167 10.81 -17.15 28.58
CA THR A 167 9.86 -17.12 29.70
C THR A 167 10.26 -16.08 30.73
#